data_4cfa204931ccb11c690eecdf2b973511
#
_entry.id   4cfa204931ccb11c690eecdf2b973511
#
_cell.length_a   1.000
_cell.length_b   1.000
_cell.length_c   1.000
_cell.angle_alpha   90.00
_cell.angle_beta   90.00
_cell.angle_gamma   90.00
#
_symmetry.space_group_name_H-M   'P 1'
#
loop_
_entity.id
_entity.type
_entity.pdbx_description
1 polymer ?
#
loop_
_entity_poly.entity_id
_entity_poly.type
_entity_poly.pdbx_seq_one_letter_code
_entity_poly.pdbx_strand_id
1 'polypeptide(L)'
;MAISVWEQSTYFAPKDLVIVGCGFVGLWTAYEAIQKNPKLNITILERGVIPSGASTRNAGFSCFGSVSELMYDVQLMGEAAMLETVKMRYDGLQRIQKVFKAKEIDYNQWGGYELFEGKKSKNSSNDLYDISKLENDIAYLNKILAPALKTPKKNGKYLPIYTNASKEIKKLGFQGIEALVFNQMEGQLNSAKLVLALQKAVQAKGVQILFSTEVKKFKSHKKGVTITTNLDAPLETKQFIICTNGFAKQLIPDLDVVPARGQVFVTEPIKNLKFKGCFHFDEGY
;
A
#
# COMPACT_ATOMS: atom_id res chain seq x y z
N MET A 1 -19.05 -25.99 -17.29
CA MET A 1 -20.10 -26.54 -16.40
C MET A 1 -21.32 -25.67 -16.59
N ALA A 2 -22.47 -26.24 -16.91
CA ALA A 2 -23.69 -25.45 -17.09
C ALA A 2 -24.09 -24.79 -15.77
N ILE A 3 -24.43 -23.49 -15.81
CA ILE A 3 -24.87 -22.73 -14.65
C ILE A 3 -26.35 -23.00 -14.39
N SER A 4 -26.66 -23.29 -13.12
CA SER A 4 -28.05 -23.53 -12.70
C SER A 4 -28.85 -22.23 -12.62
N VAL A 5 -30.18 -22.33 -12.63
CA VAL A 5 -31.08 -21.17 -12.43
C VAL A 5 -30.79 -20.45 -11.09
N TRP A 6 -30.42 -21.19 -10.05
CA TRP A 6 -30.09 -20.62 -8.74
C TRP A 6 -28.79 -19.83 -8.74
N GLU A 7 -27.74 -20.34 -9.39
CA GLU A 7 -26.48 -19.65 -9.58
C GLU A 7 -26.67 -18.40 -10.44
N GLN A 8 -27.46 -18.50 -11.53
CA GLN A 8 -27.78 -17.38 -12.40
C GLN A 8 -28.51 -16.26 -11.65
N SER A 9 -29.44 -16.61 -10.75
CA SER A 9 -30.26 -15.63 -10.03
C SER A 9 -29.53 -15.04 -8.79
N THR A 10 -28.37 -15.59 -8.38
CA THR A 10 -27.61 -15.18 -7.20
C THR A 10 -26.22 -14.68 -7.57
N TYR A 11 -25.28 -15.59 -7.84
CA TYR A 11 -23.87 -15.27 -8.10
C TYR A 11 -23.69 -14.46 -9.39
N PHE A 12 -24.46 -14.80 -10.42
CA PHE A 12 -24.36 -14.21 -11.75
C PHE A 12 -25.49 -13.23 -12.09
N ALA A 13 -26.32 -12.88 -11.10
CA ALA A 13 -27.30 -11.81 -11.27
C ALA A 13 -26.60 -10.47 -11.58
N PRO A 14 -27.23 -9.56 -12.36
CA PRO A 14 -26.66 -8.25 -12.66
C PRO A 14 -26.22 -7.47 -11.42
N LYS A 15 -25.09 -6.79 -11.53
CA LYS A 15 -24.46 -6.06 -10.42
C LYS A 15 -24.52 -4.55 -10.64
N ASP A 16 -24.48 -3.79 -9.56
CA ASP A 16 -24.26 -2.34 -9.65
C ASP A 16 -22.79 -2.03 -9.93
N LEU A 17 -21.88 -2.79 -9.29
CA LEU A 17 -20.44 -2.61 -9.43
C LEU A 17 -19.73 -3.97 -9.44
N VAL A 18 -18.89 -4.18 -10.44
CA VAL A 18 -17.92 -5.27 -10.46
C VAL A 18 -16.50 -4.71 -10.39
N ILE A 19 -15.71 -5.26 -9.48
CA ILE A 19 -14.29 -4.89 -9.27
C ILE A 19 -13.42 -6.11 -9.62
N VAL A 20 -12.40 -5.92 -10.45
CA VAL A 20 -11.43 -6.98 -10.79
C VAL A 20 -10.15 -6.80 -9.98
N GLY A 21 -9.82 -7.83 -9.20
CA GLY A 21 -8.68 -7.88 -8.30
C GLY A 21 -9.07 -7.69 -6.83
N CYS A 22 -8.80 -8.70 -6.04
CA CYS A 22 -9.06 -8.74 -4.59
C CYS A 22 -7.84 -8.31 -3.76
N GLY A 23 -7.00 -7.40 -4.31
CA GLY A 23 -5.89 -6.75 -3.61
C GLY A 23 -6.36 -5.55 -2.77
N PHE A 24 -5.42 -4.81 -2.18
CA PHE A 24 -5.74 -3.65 -1.35
C PHE A 24 -6.64 -2.64 -2.06
N VAL A 25 -6.30 -2.28 -3.30
CA VAL A 25 -7.07 -1.26 -4.03
C VAL A 25 -8.51 -1.73 -4.27
N GLY A 26 -8.70 -2.97 -4.75
CA GLY A 26 -10.05 -3.50 -5.01
C GLY A 26 -10.88 -3.65 -3.73
N LEU A 27 -10.27 -4.16 -2.66
CA LEU A 27 -10.94 -4.33 -1.37
C LEU A 27 -11.32 -2.99 -0.71
N TRP A 28 -10.41 -1.99 -0.71
CA TRP A 28 -10.72 -0.66 -0.21
C TRP A 28 -11.77 0.05 -1.07
N THR A 29 -11.71 -0.11 -2.40
CA THR A 29 -12.74 0.42 -3.30
C THR A 29 -14.12 -0.14 -2.95
N ALA A 30 -14.23 -1.46 -2.76
CA ALA A 30 -15.47 -2.08 -2.34
C ALA A 30 -15.92 -1.61 -0.96
N TYR A 31 -14.98 -1.53 0.00
CA TYR A 31 -15.26 -1.08 1.36
C TYR A 31 -15.82 0.34 1.40
N GLU A 32 -15.19 1.28 0.71
CA GLU A 32 -15.65 2.67 0.69
C GLU A 32 -16.95 2.84 -0.12
N ALA A 33 -17.10 2.10 -1.23
CA ALA A 33 -18.33 2.14 -2.01
C ALA A 33 -19.54 1.66 -1.20
N ILE A 34 -19.43 0.52 -0.51
CA ILE A 34 -20.53 -0.03 0.29
C ILE A 34 -20.79 0.80 1.56
N GLN A 35 -19.78 1.50 2.10
CA GLN A 35 -19.96 2.44 3.20
C GLN A 35 -20.78 3.67 2.76
N LYS A 36 -20.52 4.18 1.56
CA LYS A 36 -21.23 5.35 1.01
C LYS A 36 -22.64 5.00 0.57
N ASN A 37 -22.85 3.81 0.02
CA ASN A 37 -24.16 3.33 -0.39
C ASN A 37 -24.34 1.83 -0.06
N PRO A 38 -24.93 1.52 1.11
CA PRO A 38 -25.16 0.15 1.57
C PRO A 38 -26.11 -0.70 0.70
N LYS A 39 -26.79 -0.08 -0.27
CA LYS A 39 -27.71 -0.79 -1.20
C LYS A 39 -27.03 -1.31 -2.45
N LEU A 40 -25.75 -0.98 -2.68
CA LEU A 40 -25.03 -1.43 -3.85
C LEU A 40 -24.83 -2.96 -3.83
N ASN A 41 -25.17 -3.60 -4.96
CA ASN A 41 -24.83 -4.98 -5.22
C ASN A 41 -23.41 -5.03 -5.84
N ILE A 42 -22.41 -5.37 -5.03
CA ILE A 42 -21.00 -5.35 -5.42
C ILE A 42 -20.44 -6.76 -5.49
N THR A 43 -19.71 -7.06 -6.55
CA THR A 43 -18.94 -8.30 -6.68
C THR A 43 -17.48 -7.99 -6.99
N ILE A 44 -16.56 -8.64 -6.27
CA ILE A 44 -15.13 -8.64 -6.57
C ILE A 44 -14.80 -9.96 -7.28
N LEU A 45 -14.07 -9.87 -8.40
CA LEU A 45 -13.56 -11.03 -9.13
C LEU A 45 -12.06 -11.18 -8.86
N GLU A 46 -11.66 -12.34 -8.37
CA GLU A 46 -10.24 -12.68 -8.13
C GLU A 46 -9.86 -13.94 -8.88
N ARG A 47 -8.81 -13.85 -9.74
CA ARG A 47 -8.38 -14.99 -10.55
C ARG A 47 -7.73 -16.13 -9.76
N GLY A 48 -7.09 -15.79 -8.63
CA GLY A 48 -6.46 -16.76 -7.74
C GLY A 48 -7.45 -17.43 -6.79
N VAL A 49 -7.05 -18.54 -6.22
CA VAL A 49 -7.77 -19.15 -5.07
C VAL A 49 -7.62 -18.30 -3.80
N ILE A 50 -6.59 -17.46 -3.76
CA ILE A 50 -6.35 -16.42 -2.77
C ILE A 50 -5.79 -15.18 -3.49
N PRO A 51 -5.87 -13.97 -2.91
CA PRO A 51 -5.21 -12.79 -3.46
C PRO A 51 -3.68 -12.92 -3.33
N SER A 52 -3.01 -13.40 -4.36
CA SER A 52 -1.56 -13.68 -4.36
C SER A 52 -0.72 -12.62 -5.10
N GLY A 53 -1.25 -11.40 -5.24
CA GLY A 53 -0.56 -10.28 -5.87
C GLY A 53 0.33 -9.47 -4.90
N ALA A 54 0.69 -8.25 -5.29
CA ALA A 54 1.55 -7.35 -4.52
C ALA A 54 1.04 -7.08 -3.08
N SER A 55 -0.28 -7.11 -2.87
CA SER A 55 -0.89 -6.84 -1.56
C SER A 55 -0.57 -7.88 -0.48
N THR A 56 -0.16 -9.09 -0.85
CA THR A 56 0.24 -10.15 0.08
C THR A 56 1.72 -10.52 -0.03
N ARG A 57 2.49 -9.82 -0.87
CA ARG A 57 3.90 -10.12 -1.20
C ARG A 57 4.76 -8.86 -1.13
N ASN A 58 4.62 -8.10 -0.05
CA ASN A 58 5.39 -6.89 0.23
C ASN A 58 6.04 -6.99 1.61
N ALA A 59 6.91 -6.04 1.95
CA ALA A 59 7.65 -6.02 3.22
C ALA A 59 6.79 -5.67 4.44
N GLY A 60 5.54 -5.25 4.26
CA GLY A 60 4.63 -4.90 5.35
C GLY A 60 4.93 -3.57 6.03
N PHE A 61 5.67 -2.69 5.39
CA PHE A 61 5.97 -1.36 5.93
C PHE A 61 4.73 -0.47 5.87
N SER A 62 4.45 0.18 6.98
CA SER A 62 3.43 1.22 7.13
C SER A 62 4.15 2.56 7.17
N CYS A 63 4.56 3.05 6.01
CA CYS A 63 5.38 4.23 5.81
C CYS A 63 4.72 5.22 4.85
N PHE A 64 5.21 6.47 4.83
CA PHE A 64 4.67 7.51 3.95
C PHE A 64 5.76 8.33 3.23
N GLY A 65 7.02 7.97 3.42
CA GLY A 65 8.17 8.50 2.71
C GLY A 65 9.38 8.75 3.62
N SER A 66 10.57 8.45 3.13
CA SER A 66 11.85 8.72 3.77
C SER A 66 12.37 10.13 3.42
N VAL A 67 13.42 10.60 4.09
CA VAL A 67 13.96 11.95 3.82
C VAL A 67 14.50 12.06 2.40
N SER A 68 15.28 11.09 1.93
CA SER A 68 15.85 11.13 0.58
C SER A 68 14.76 11.04 -0.49
N GLU A 69 13.78 10.12 -0.33
CA GLU A 69 12.63 9.98 -1.23
C GLU A 69 11.86 11.30 -1.35
N LEU A 70 11.52 11.92 -0.21
CA LEU A 70 10.71 13.13 -0.23
C LEU A 70 11.47 14.35 -0.76
N MET A 71 12.77 14.44 -0.53
CA MET A 71 13.59 15.50 -1.14
C MET A 71 13.72 15.32 -2.65
N TYR A 72 13.80 14.08 -3.13
CA TYR A 72 13.73 13.78 -4.57
C TYR A 72 12.35 14.14 -5.13
N ASP A 73 11.26 13.77 -4.46
CA ASP A 73 9.89 14.12 -4.85
C ASP A 73 9.69 15.64 -4.94
N VAL A 74 10.27 16.43 -4.01
CA VAL A 74 10.26 17.91 -4.09
C VAL A 74 10.94 18.42 -5.38
N GLN A 75 12.06 17.82 -5.76
CA GLN A 75 12.76 18.19 -6.99
C GLN A 75 11.97 17.81 -8.25
N LEU A 76 11.33 16.63 -8.23
CA LEU A 76 10.64 16.07 -9.39
C LEU A 76 9.27 16.73 -9.63
N MET A 77 8.48 16.92 -8.59
CA MET A 77 7.08 17.36 -8.72
C MET A 77 6.74 18.65 -7.96
N GLY A 78 7.67 19.21 -7.20
CA GLY A 78 7.50 20.41 -6.37
C GLY A 78 6.89 20.13 -4.98
N GLU A 79 7.11 21.08 -4.05
CA GLU A 79 6.69 20.96 -2.65
C GLU A 79 5.19 20.66 -2.49
N ALA A 80 4.33 21.38 -3.22
CA ALA A 80 2.88 21.25 -3.08
C ALA A 80 2.37 19.84 -3.44
N ALA A 81 2.85 19.26 -4.54
CA ALA A 81 2.45 17.92 -4.98
C ALA A 81 3.03 16.83 -4.05
N MET A 82 4.27 17.00 -3.59
CA MET A 82 4.87 16.13 -2.59
C MET A 82 4.05 16.13 -1.29
N LEU A 83 3.69 17.32 -0.77
CA LEU A 83 2.88 17.46 0.44
C LEU A 83 1.51 16.77 0.31
N GLU A 84 0.84 16.93 -0.82
CA GLU A 84 -0.44 16.28 -1.09
C GLU A 84 -0.28 14.77 -1.11
N THR A 85 0.76 14.25 -1.76
CA THR A 85 1.07 12.81 -1.82
C THR A 85 1.33 12.24 -0.44
N VAL A 86 2.19 12.88 0.35
CA VAL A 86 2.50 12.46 1.73
C VAL A 86 1.25 12.48 2.61
N LYS A 87 0.45 13.54 2.51
CA LYS A 87 -0.80 13.63 3.27
C LYS A 87 -1.77 12.51 2.89
N MET A 88 -1.94 12.21 1.61
CA MET A 88 -2.78 11.12 1.14
C MET A 88 -2.29 9.76 1.66
N ARG A 89 -0.97 9.49 1.60
CA ARG A 89 -0.36 8.28 2.16
C ARG A 89 -0.61 8.19 3.67
N TYR A 90 -0.35 9.25 4.41
CA TYR A 90 -0.55 9.29 5.86
C TYR A 90 -2.02 9.11 6.27
N ASP A 91 -2.95 9.80 5.62
CA ASP A 91 -4.39 9.66 5.84
C ASP A 91 -4.84 8.20 5.57
N GLY A 92 -4.26 7.53 4.56
CA GLY A 92 -4.46 6.11 4.30
C GLY A 92 -4.01 5.22 5.46
N LEU A 93 -2.83 5.47 6.03
CA LEU A 93 -2.34 4.73 7.20
C LEU A 93 -3.23 4.95 8.43
N GLN A 94 -3.67 6.18 8.67
CA GLN A 94 -4.61 6.50 9.76
C GLN A 94 -5.95 5.78 9.53
N ARG A 95 -6.40 5.67 8.28
CA ARG A 95 -7.63 4.96 7.92
C ARG A 95 -7.55 3.47 8.26
N ILE A 96 -6.43 2.83 7.98
CA ILE A 96 -6.18 1.42 8.35
C ILE A 96 -6.32 1.24 9.86
N GLN A 97 -5.63 2.07 10.65
CA GLN A 97 -5.65 2.00 12.11
C GLN A 97 -7.02 2.32 12.73
N LYS A 98 -7.81 3.17 12.07
CA LYS A 98 -9.18 3.49 12.49
C LYS A 98 -10.15 2.33 12.23
N VAL A 99 -9.96 1.58 11.16
CA VAL A 99 -10.88 0.51 10.74
C VAL A 99 -10.55 -0.81 11.42
N PHE A 100 -9.27 -1.11 11.60
CA PHE A 100 -8.81 -2.40 12.14
C PHE A 100 -8.04 -2.23 13.45
N LYS A 101 -8.25 -3.18 14.36
CA LYS A 101 -7.46 -3.24 15.60
C LYS A 101 -6.04 -3.69 15.27
N ALA A 102 -5.04 -3.11 15.94
CA ALA A 102 -3.63 -3.44 15.73
C ALA A 102 -3.34 -4.95 15.80
N LYS A 103 -3.95 -5.65 16.77
CA LYS A 103 -3.82 -7.12 16.93
C LYS A 103 -4.38 -7.92 15.75
N GLU A 104 -5.37 -7.39 15.05
CA GLU A 104 -6.02 -8.07 13.92
C GLU A 104 -5.12 -8.16 12.70
N ILE A 105 -4.28 -7.15 12.50
CA ILE A 105 -3.39 -7.01 11.35
C ILE A 105 -1.90 -7.05 11.74
N ASP A 106 -1.58 -7.44 12.97
CA ASP A 106 -0.24 -7.41 13.58
C ASP A 106 0.46 -6.05 13.40
N TYR A 107 -0.27 -4.95 13.52
CA TYR A 107 0.29 -3.62 13.42
C TYR A 107 1.12 -3.27 14.64
N ASN A 108 2.35 -2.78 14.40
CA ASN A 108 3.26 -2.30 15.41
C ASN A 108 3.90 -0.98 14.95
N GLN A 109 3.72 0.09 15.72
CA GLN A 109 4.34 1.39 15.45
C GLN A 109 5.72 1.47 16.12
N TRP A 110 6.69 0.75 15.56
CA TRP A 110 8.07 0.74 16.08
C TRP A 110 8.96 1.80 15.44
N GLY A 111 8.42 2.60 14.52
CA GLY A 111 9.15 3.59 13.74
C GLY A 111 9.81 3.01 12.50
N GLY A 112 10.29 3.91 11.67
CA GLY A 112 11.09 3.62 10.49
C GLY A 112 12.47 4.28 10.60
N TYR A 113 13.47 3.64 10.04
CA TYR A 113 14.84 4.13 9.98
C TYR A 113 15.28 4.19 8.52
N GLU A 114 15.84 5.31 8.11
CA GLU A 114 16.52 5.45 6.83
C GLU A 114 18.02 5.44 7.06
N LEU A 115 18.71 4.54 6.35
CA LEU A 115 20.15 4.31 6.47
C LEU A 115 20.88 4.95 5.30
N PHE A 116 21.97 5.66 5.58
CA PHE A 116 22.82 6.30 4.57
C PHE A 116 24.23 5.73 4.64
N GLU A 117 24.70 5.18 3.51
CA GLU A 117 26.08 4.70 3.37
C GLU A 117 27.06 5.84 3.20
N GLY A 118 28.30 5.66 3.71
CA GLY A 118 29.40 6.56 3.44
C GLY A 118 29.97 6.41 2.02
N LYS A 119 30.63 7.44 1.53
CA LYS A 119 31.22 7.56 0.16
C LYS A 119 32.13 6.40 -0.31
N LYS A 120 32.32 5.36 0.48
CA LYS A 120 33.23 4.24 0.17
C LYS A 120 32.55 3.00 -0.41
N SER A 121 31.22 2.96 -0.54
CA SER A 121 30.55 1.84 -1.19
C SER A 121 30.77 1.88 -2.70
N LYS A 122 31.61 0.98 -3.22
CA LYS A 122 31.91 0.85 -4.66
C LYS A 122 30.76 0.28 -5.51
N ASN A 123 29.64 -0.05 -4.89
CA ASN A 123 28.54 -0.79 -5.52
C ASN A 123 27.24 -0.01 -5.71
N SER A 124 27.17 1.28 -5.30
CA SER A 124 25.98 2.07 -5.55
C SER A 124 26.00 2.60 -6.97
N SER A 125 25.04 2.19 -7.75
CA SER A 125 24.85 2.60 -9.15
C SER A 125 24.10 3.92 -9.32
N ASN A 126 23.74 4.61 -8.23
CA ASN A 126 22.98 5.86 -8.24
C ASN A 126 23.74 6.97 -7.52
N ASP A 127 23.44 8.21 -7.86
CA ASP A 127 23.94 9.40 -7.16
C ASP A 127 23.55 9.34 -5.69
N LEU A 128 24.50 8.95 -4.84
CA LEU A 128 24.32 8.84 -3.39
C LEU A 128 23.77 10.16 -2.84
N TYR A 129 22.77 10.06 -1.98
CA TYR A 129 22.27 11.21 -1.23
C TYR A 129 23.42 11.96 -0.54
N ASP A 130 23.44 13.26 -0.66
CA ASP A 130 24.47 14.10 -0.06
C ASP A 130 24.20 14.28 1.46
N ILE A 131 24.81 13.43 2.26
CA ILE A 131 24.66 13.41 3.73
C ILE A 131 24.96 14.78 4.36
N SER A 132 25.77 15.63 3.71
CA SER A 132 26.06 16.98 4.26
C SER A 132 24.80 17.88 4.30
N LYS A 133 23.76 17.58 3.55
CA LYS A 133 22.47 18.29 3.54
C LYS A 133 21.47 17.74 4.55
N LEU A 134 21.73 16.57 5.13
CA LEU A 134 20.75 15.79 5.90
C LEU A 134 20.06 16.61 7.00
N GLU A 135 20.81 17.37 7.80
CA GLU A 135 20.22 18.18 8.88
C GLU A 135 19.29 19.29 8.33
N ASN A 136 19.67 19.90 7.22
CA ASN A 136 18.86 20.94 6.60
C ASN A 136 17.58 20.32 6.01
N ASP A 137 17.66 19.15 5.38
CA ASP A 137 16.55 18.45 4.77
C ASP A 137 15.59 17.93 5.84
N ILE A 138 16.08 17.37 6.94
CA ILE A 138 15.29 17.02 8.13
C ILE A 138 14.53 18.23 8.67
N ALA A 139 15.24 19.36 8.84
CA ALA A 139 14.63 20.59 9.35
C ALA A 139 13.55 21.12 8.40
N TYR A 140 13.85 21.14 7.10
CA TYR A 140 12.92 21.57 6.05
C TYR A 140 11.67 20.70 6.02
N LEU A 141 11.81 19.36 5.93
CA LEU A 141 10.68 18.45 5.90
C LEU A 141 9.82 18.53 7.17
N ASN A 142 10.44 18.59 8.35
CA ASN A 142 9.72 18.78 9.61
C ASN A 142 8.92 20.08 9.64
N LYS A 143 9.47 21.17 9.10
CA LYS A 143 8.81 22.48 9.04
C LYS A 143 7.52 22.43 8.23
N ILE A 144 7.51 21.73 7.10
CA ILE A 144 6.36 21.66 6.20
C ILE A 144 5.39 20.51 6.55
N LEU A 145 5.91 19.33 6.90
CA LEU A 145 5.10 18.14 7.14
C LEU A 145 4.45 18.09 8.51
N ALA A 146 5.15 18.50 9.58
CA ALA A 146 4.60 18.37 10.93
C ALA A 146 3.29 19.16 11.14
N PRO A 147 3.13 20.40 10.65
CA PRO A 147 1.83 21.08 10.66
C PRO A 147 0.83 20.47 9.68
N ALA A 148 1.25 20.03 8.49
CA ALA A 148 0.36 19.44 7.49
C ALA A 148 -0.28 18.12 7.96
N LEU A 149 0.50 17.27 8.64
CA LEU A 149 0.05 16.00 9.24
C LEU A 149 -0.50 16.18 10.66
N LYS A 150 -0.50 17.40 11.20
CA LYS A 150 -1.02 17.74 12.53
C LYS A 150 -0.39 16.89 13.63
N THR A 151 0.95 16.75 13.62
CA THR A 151 1.64 16.02 14.69
C THR A 151 1.32 16.62 16.06
N PRO A 152 1.44 15.85 17.16
CA PRO A 152 1.22 16.36 18.49
C PRO A 152 2.08 17.61 18.77
N LYS A 153 1.58 18.51 19.60
CA LYS A 153 2.32 19.72 20.01
C LYS A 153 2.91 19.55 21.42
N LYS A 154 4.13 20.03 21.60
CA LYS A 154 4.77 20.23 22.91
C LYS A 154 5.23 21.68 23.02
N ASN A 155 4.84 22.36 24.07
CA ASN A 155 5.15 23.79 24.27
C ASN A 155 4.76 24.69 23.07
N GLY A 156 3.58 24.42 22.46
CA GLY A 156 3.06 25.16 21.31
C GLY A 156 3.68 24.79 19.95
N LYS A 157 4.75 24.01 19.91
CA LYS A 157 5.42 23.58 18.68
C LYS A 157 5.07 22.15 18.31
N TYR A 158 4.88 21.89 17.02
CA TYR A 158 4.67 20.53 16.51
C TYR A 158 5.91 19.65 16.79
N LEU A 159 5.66 18.39 17.19
CA LEU A 159 6.73 17.41 17.31
C LEU A 159 7.27 17.05 15.92
N PRO A 160 8.60 16.89 15.77
CA PRO A 160 9.21 16.52 14.51
C PRO A 160 8.79 15.10 14.10
N ILE A 161 8.71 14.88 12.80
CA ILE A 161 8.48 13.56 12.20
C ILE A 161 9.81 12.82 12.09
N TYR A 162 10.82 13.48 11.53
CA TYR A 162 12.15 12.94 11.31
C TYR A 162 13.13 13.49 12.33
N THR A 163 13.99 12.61 12.83
CA THR A 163 15.09 12.99 13.75
C THR A 163 16.38 12.29 13.33
N ASN A 164 17.51 13.00 13.42
CA ASN A 164 18.81 12.38 13.24
C ASN A 164 19.08 11.39 14.37
N ALA A 165 19.20 10.11 14.05
CA ALA A 165 19.44 9.00 14.95
C ALA A 165 20.86 8.40 14.81
N SER A 166 21.80 9.09 14.14
CA SER A 166 23.14 8.57 13.83
C SER A 166 23.91 8.10 15.07
N LYS A 167 23.62 8.67 16.24
CA LYS A 167 24.19 8.23 17.52
C LYS A 167 23.84 6.79 17.89
N GLU A 168 22.74 6.25 17.36
CA GLU A 168 22.26 4.89 17.63
C GLU A 168 22.92 3.82 16.73
N ILE A 169 23.66 4.21 15.67
CA ILE A 169 24.26 3.29 14.68
C ILE A 169 25.07 2.19 15.36
N LYS A 170 25.99 2.57 16.29
CA LYS A 170 26.82 1.59 16.99
C LYS A 170 26.01 0.63 17.87
N LYS A 171 24.99 1.13 18.56
CA LYS A 171 24.11 0.33 19.43
C LYS A 171 23.25 -0.64 18.59
N LEU A 172 22.80 -0.21 17.43
CA LEU A 172 22.04 -1.03 16.49
C LEU A 172 22.92 -2.07 15.75
N GLY A 173 24.24 -1.87 15.76
CA GLY A 173 25.21 -2.82 15.19
C GLY A 173 25.40 -2.69 13.69
N PHE A 174 24.98 -1.59 13.08
CA PHE A 174 25.19 -1.34 11.65
C PHE A 174 26.66 -1.06 11.33
N GLN A 175 27.12 -1.60 10.20
CA GLN A 175 28.45 -1.37 9.63
C GLN A 175 28.31 -0.68 8.28
N GLY A 176 29.24 0.22 7.94
CA GLY A 176 29.21 0.95 6.67
C GLY A 176 28.18 2.08 6.59
N ILE A 177 27.38 2.28 7.65
CA ILE A 177 26.36 3.34 7.73
C ILE A 177 26.98 4.58 8.36
N GLU A 178 26.87 5.72 7.69
CA GLU A 178 27.41 7.01 8.11
C GLU A 178 26.36 7.88 8.83
N ALA A 179 25.10 7.81 8.36
CA ALA A 179 24.00 8.54 8.99
C ALA A 179 22.74 7.67 9.10
N LEU A 180 21.86 8.03 10.03
CA LEU A 180 20.61 7.35 10.31
C LEU A 180 19.55 8.38 10.66
N VAL A 181 18.41 8.30 10.00
CA VAL A 181 17.21 9.09 10.31
C VAL A 181 16.15 8.19 10.89
N PHE A 182 15.46 8.66 11.91
CA PHE A 182 14.33 7.96 12.53
C PHE A 182 13.02 8.71 12.30
N ASN A 183 12.00 7.99 11.84
CA ASN A 183 10.62 8.45 11.75
C ASN A 183 9.75 7.69 12.76
N GLN A 184 9.29 8.37 13.80
CA GLN A 184 8.49 7.75 14.87
C GLN A 184 7.05 7.39 14.47
N MET A 185 6.57 7.91 13.34
CA MET A 185 5.18 7.74 12.89
C MET A 185 4.99 6.52 11.99
N GLU A 186 6.07 5.87 11.61
CA GLU A 186 6.04 4.65 10.81
C GLU A 186 5.88 3.39 11.65
N GLY A 187 5.56 2.31 10.98
CA GLY A 187 5.36 1.02 11.61
C GLY A 187 5.37 -0.11 10.60
N GLN A 188 4.99 -1.27 11.07
CA GLN A 188 4.86 -2.47 10.25
C GLN A 188 3.57 -3.20 10.55
N LEU A 189 3.12 -3.99 9.60
CA LEU A 189 1.94 -4.83 9.71
C LEU A 189 2.10 -6.14 8.92
N ASN A 190 1.24 -7.09 9.19
CA ASN A 190 1.13 -8.27 8.35
C ASN A 190 0.15 -8.00 7.21
N SER A 191 0.68 -7.78 6.01
CA SER A 191 -0.11 -7.41 4.83
C SER A 191 -1.14 -8.47 4.43
N ALA A 192 -0.84 -9.75 4.62
CA ALA A 192 -1.82 -10.81 4.37
C ALA A 192 -2.97 -10.78 5.39
N LYS A 193 -2.68 -10.52 6.68
CA LYS A 193 -3.74 -10.31 7.68
C LYS A 193 -4.60 -9.09 7.38
N LEU A 194 -4.02 -7.99 6.88
CA LEU A 194 -4.79 -6.83 6.44
C LEU A 194 -5.71 -7.17 5.26
N VAL A 195 -5.24 -7.94 4.27
CA VAL A 195 -6.09 -8.43 3.18
C VAL A 195 -7.25 -9.27 3.71
N LEU A 196 -6.98 -10.22 4.61
CA LEU A 196 -8.01 -11.07 5.22
C LEU A 196 -9.03 -10.26 6.04
N ALA A 197 -8.56 -9.26 6.79
CA ALA A 197 -9.43 -8.38 7.57
C ALA A 197 -10.35 -7.54 6.66
N LEU A 198 -9.81 -7.01 5.57
CA LEU A 198 -10.59 -6.29 4.54
C LEU A 198 -11.62 -7.20 3.86
N GLN A 199 -11.24 -8.44 3.47
CA GLN A 199 -12.18 -9.41 2.90
C GLN A 199 -13.36 -9.65 3.84
N LYS A 200 -13.09 -9.96 5.10
CA LYS A 200 -14.13 -10.15 6.12
C LYS A 200 -15.02 -8.91 6.26
N ALA A 201 -14.42 -7.71 6.27
CA ALA A 201 -15.14 -6.46 6.44
C ALA A 201 -16.09 -6.15 5.27
N VAL A 202 -15.68 -6.42 4.01
CA VAL A 202 -16.53 -6.20 2.84
C VAL A 202 -17.60 -7.29 2.72
N GLN A 203 -17.28 -8.55 2.99
CA GLN A 203 -18.24 -9.66 2.95
C GLN A 203 -19.32 -9.51 4.04
N ALA A 204 -18.96 -9.04 5.24
CA ALA A 204 -19.92 -8.74 6.32
C ALA A 204 -20.93 -7.65 5.93
N LYS A 205 -20.64 -6.85 4.89
CA LYS A 205 -21.53 -5.82 4.33
C LYS A 205 -22.25 -6.27 3.06
N GLY A 206 -22.18 -7.56 2.71
CA GLY A 206 -22.87 -8.13 1.57
C GLY A 206 -22.09 -8.07 0.25
N VAL A 207 -20.84 -7.61 0.23
CA VAL A 207 -20.00 -7.69 -0.98
C VAL A 207 -19.65 -9.14 -1.24
N GLN A 208 -19.93 -9.58 -2.48
CA GLN A 208 -19.59 -10.92 -2.94
C GLN A 208 -18.14 -10.96 -3.44
N ILE A 209 -17.40 -12.02 -3.14
CA ILE A 209 -16.07 -12.26 -3.72
C ILE A 209 -16.10 -13.61 -4.42
N LEU A 210 -15.80 -13.62 -5.73
CA LEU A 210 -15.68 -14.83 -6.53
C LEU A 210 -14.18 -15.08 -6.78
N PHE A 211 -13.64 -16.08 -6.11
CA PHE A 211 -12.28 -16.56 -6.32
C PHE A 211 -12.22 -17.50 -7.53
N SER A 212 -11.02 -17.78 -8.03
CA SER A 212 -10.77 -18.59 -9.22
C SER A 212 -11.54 -18.10 -10.43
N THR A 213 -11.88 -16.79 -10.46
CA THR A 213 -12.69 -16.17 -11.50
C THR A 213 -11.85 -15.14 -12.24
N GLU A 214 -11.31 -15.57 -13.39
CA GLU A 214 -10.45 -14.73 -14.23
C GLU A 214 -11.26 -14.00 -15.28
N VAL A 215 -11.17 -12.68 -15.33
CA VAL A 215 -11.74 -11.87 -16.41
C VAL A 215 -10.89 -12.03 -17.65
N LYS A 216 -11.50 -12.49 -18.75
CA LYS A 216 -10.85 -12.68 -20.05
C LYS A 216 -11.02 -11.48 -20.96
N LYS A 217 -12.22 -10.88 -20.98
CA LYS A 217 -12.55 -9.68 -21.75
C LYS A 217 -13.76 -8.98 -21.16
N PHE A 218 -13.96 -7.74 -21.56
CA PHE A 218 -15.15 -6.98 -21.24
C PHE A 218 -15.59 -6.14 -22.47
N LYS A 219 -16.87 -5.78 -22.50
CA LYS A 219 -17.44 -4.95 -23.55
C LYS A 219 -18.39 -3.94 -22.92
N SER A 220 -18.10 -2.65 -23.11
CA SER A 220 -18.99 -1.56 -22.71
C SER A 220 -20.14 -1.40 -23.67
N HIS A 221 -21.33 -1.05 -23.18
CA HIS A 221 -22.52 -0.77 -23.92
C HIS A 221 -23.36 0.30 -23.19
N LYS A 222 -24.47 0.76 -23.83
CA LYS A 222 -25.28 1.88 -23.27
C LYS A 222 -25.85 1.64 -21.87
N LYS A 223 -26.03 0.38 -21.45
CA LYS A 223 -26.61 0.02 -20.13
C LYS A 223 -25.58 -0.41 -19.09
N GLY A 224 -24.31 -0.51 -19.46
CA GLY A 224 -23.24 -0.97 -18.54
C GLY A 224 -22.12 -1.73 -19.26
N VAL A 225 -21.66 -2.80 -18.64
CA VAL A 225 -20.54 -3.61 -19.11
C VAL A 225 -20.88 -5.10 -19.00
N THR A 226 -20.68 -5.83 -20.09
CA THR A 226 -20.70 -7.30 -20.11
C THR A 226 -19.27 -7.80 -19.87
N ILE A 227 -19.08 -8.67 -18.89
CA ILE A 227 -17.79 -9.24 -18.50
C ILE A 227 -17.79 -10.72 -18.82
N THR A 228 -16.79 -11.19 -19.57
CA THR A 228 -16.54 -12.61 -19.84
C THR A 228 -15.41 -13.11 -18.96
N THR A 229 -15.66 -14.19 -18.26
CA THR A 229 -14.68 -14.83 -17.36
C THR A 229 -14.27 -16.20 -17.90
N ASN A 230 -13.49 -16.94 -17.14
CA ASN A 230 -13.19 -18.36 -17.36
C ASN A 230 -14.41 -19.28 -17.04
N LEU A 231 -15.48 -18.72 -16.51
CA LEU A 231 -16.74 -19.43 -16.29
C LEU A 231 -17.66 -19.23 -17.49
N ASP A 232 -18.56 -20.20 -17.76
CA ASP A 232 -19.42 -20.19 -18.92
C ASP A 232 -20.63 -19.22 -18.82
N ALA A 233 -20.56 -18.25 -17.89
CA ALA A 233 -21.56 -17.21 -17.71
C ALA A 233 -21.00 -15.81 -17.85
N PRO A 234 -21.59 -14.96 -18.70
CA PRO A 234 -21.28 -13.53 -18.68
C PRO A 234 -21.86 -12.89 -17.42
N LEU A 235 -21.14 -11.91 -16.88
CA LEU A 235 -21.59 -11.05 -15.79
C LEU A 235 -21.96 -9.68 -16.37
N GLU A 236 -23.15 -9.20 -16.00
CA GLU A 236 -23.61 -7.87 -16.35
C GLU A 236 -23.43 -6.91 -15.17
N THR A 237 -22.93 -5.71 -15.43
CA THR A 237 -22.75 -4.70 -14.38
C THR A 237 -22.99 -3.29 -14.93
N LYS A 238 -23.48 -2.38 -14.07
CA LYS A 238 -23.58 -0.95 -14.41
C LYS A 238 -22.21 -0.27 -14.45
N GLN A 239 -21.32 -0.63 -13.53
CA GLN A 239 -19.98 -0.04 -13.40
C GLN A 239 -18.94 -1.15 -13.25
N PHE A 240 -17.75 -0.92 -13.83
CA PHE A 240 -16.65 -1.86 -13.84
C PHE A 240 -15.34 -1.16 -13.49
N ILE A 241 -14.61 -1.67 -12.48
CA ILE A 241 -13.34 -1.12 -12.04
C ILE A 241 -12.25 -2.19 -12.11
N ILE A 242 -11.12 -1.84 -12.73
CA ILE A 242 -9.98 -2.73 -12.91
C ILE A 242 -8.91 -2.36 -11.87
N CYS A 243 -8.65 -3.28 -10.94
CA CYS A 243 -7.67 -3.14 -9.85
C CYS A 243 -6.59 -4.22 -9.93
N THR A 244 -6.08 -4.49 -11.14
CA THR A 244 -5.17 -5.61 -11.42
C THR A 244 -3.69 -5.22 -11.41
N ASN A 245 -3.37 -3.98 -10.97
CA ASN A 245 -2.00 -3.46 -10.85
C ASN A 245 -1.17 -3.69 -12.13
N GLY A 246 0.04 -4.21 -12.04
CA GLY A 246 0.92 -4.49 -13.18
C GLY A 246 0.35 -5.43 -14.25
N PHE A 247 -0.77 -6.11 -13.97
CA PHE A 247 -1.46 -6.98 -14.94
C PHE A 247 -2.60 -6.29 -15.68
N ALA A 248 -2.81 -4.98 -15.47
CA ALA A 248 -3.90 -4.24 -16.13
C ALA A 248 -3.81 -4.27 -17.66
N LYS A 249 -2.60 -4.33 -18.22
CA LYS A 249 -2.34 -4.46 -19.67
C LYS A 249 -2.98 -5.72 -20.30
N GLN A 250 -3.24 -6.77 -19.50
CA GLN A 250 -3.93 -7.97 -20.00
C GLN A 250 -5.38 -7.69 -20.39
N LEU A 251 -6.00 -6.68 -19.77
CA LEU A 251 -7.37 -6.25 -20.05
C LEU A 251 -7.44 -4.97 -20.88
N ILE A 252 -6.41 -4.13 -20.79
CA ILE A 252 -6.28 -2.86 -21.51
C ILE A 252 -4.91 -2.87 -22.20
N PRO A 253 -4.80 -3.42 -23.42
CA PRO A 253 -3.51 -3.64 -24.10
C PRO A 253 -2.67 -2.39 -24.33
N ASP A 254 -3.32 -1.24 -24.55
CA ASP A 254 -2.67 0.05 -24.83
C ASP A 254 -2.16 0.77 -23.57
N LEU A 255 -2.38 0.20 -22.39
CA LEU A 255 -1.94 0.80 -21.14
C LEU A 255 -0.42 0.61 -20.98
N ASP A 256 0.30 1.71 -20.77
CA ASP A 256 1.75 1.68 -20.52
C ASP A 256 2.04 1.29 -19.07
N VAL A 257 1.96 -0.02 -18.78
CA VAL A 257 2.27 -0.62 -17.48
C VAL A 257 3.09 -1.87 -17.70
N VAL A 258 4.24 -1.93 -17.02
CA VAL A 258 5.12 -3.10 -17.00
C VAL A 258 5.20 -3.63 -15.56
N PRO A 259 4.82 -4.90 -15.31
CA PRO A 259 4.94 -5.48 -13.99
C PRO A 259 6.41 -5.68 -13.63
N ALA A 260 6.86 -5.06 -12.53
CA ALA A 260 8.15 -5.31 -11.92
C ALA A 260 8.01 -6.24 -10.71
N ARG A 261 9.09 -6.93 -10.35
CA ARG A 261 9.12 -7.85 -9.22
C ARG A 261 10.14 -7.41 -8.18
N GLY A 262 9.68 -7.01 -7.00
CA GLY A 262 10.49 -6.99 -5.79
C GLY A 262 10.51 -8.38 -5.13
N GLN A 263 11.62 -8.75 -4.50
CA GLN A 263 11.75 -10.00 -3.74
C GLN A 263 11.79 -9.68 -2.25
N VAL A 264 11.07 -10.47 -1.46
CA VAL A 264 11.05 -10.37 0.00
C VAL A 264 11.54 -11.70 0.58
N PHE A 265 12.49 -11.62 1.50
CA PHE A 265 12.97 -12.76 2.27
C PHE A 265 12.47 -12.65 3.71
N VAL A 266 12.15 -13.78 4.31
CA VAL A 266 11.79 -13.89 5.73
C VAL A 266 12.72 -14.88 6.39
N THR A 267 13.36 -14.47 7.48
CA THR A 267 14.18 -15.36 8.31
C THR A 267 13.34 -16.03 9.37
N GLU A 268 13.85 -17.08 9.96
CA GLU A 268 13.33 -17.55 11.24
C GLU A 268 13.47 -16.44 12.31
N PRO A 269 12.65 -16.50 13.38
CA PRO A 269 12.75 -15.54 14.48
C PRO A 269 14.16 -15.50 15.06
N ILE A 270 14.79 -14.33 15.01
CA ILE A 270 16.14 -14.13 15.56
C ILE A 270 16.02 -13.89 17.06
N LYS A 271 16.63 -14.78 17.87
CA LYS A 271 16.68 -14.63 19.32
C LYS A 271 17.50 -13.40 19.69
N ASN A 272 17.04 -12.66 20.70
CA ASN A 272 17.72 -11.48 21.25
C ASN A 272 17.99 -10.37 20.23
N LEU A 273 17.11 -10.19 19.24
CA LEU A 273 17.20 -9.07 18.31
C LEU A 273 17.17 -7.74 19.08
N LYS A 274 18.21 -6.93 18.89
CA LYS A 274 18.43 -5.70 19.69
C LYS A 274 17.62 -4.51 19.20
N PHE A 275 17.01 -4.58 18.02
CA PHE A 275 16.28 -3.48 17.39
C PHE A 275 14.95 -3.94 16.81
N LYS A 276 14.04 -3.00 16.69
CA LYS A 276 12.72 -3.15 16.06
C LYS A 276 12.47 -1.93 15.19
N GLY A 277 11.69 -2.09 14.14
CA GLY A 277 11.33 -1.02 13.22
C GLY A 277 11.45 -1.46 11.77
N CYS A 278 11.08 -0.55 10.88
CA CYS A 278 11.32 -0.67 9.45
C CYS A 278 12.66 -0.03 9.11
N PHE A 279 13.44 -0.64 8.25
CA PHE A 279 14.75 -0.13 7.86
C PHE A 279 14.74 0.08 6.35
N HIS A 280 14.83 1.35 5.95
CA HIS A 280 14.89 1.77 4.57
C HIS A 280 16.35 1.99 4.18
N PHE A 281 16.69 1.57 3.00
CA PHE A 281 18.03 1.74 2.45
C PHE A 281 17.89 2.13 0.99
N ASP A 282 18.71 3.07 0.51
CA ASP A 282 18.78 3.49 -0.89
C ASP A 282 17.39 3.86 -1.44
N GLU A 283 16.90 5.07 -1.08
CA GLU A 283 15.60 5.63 -1.49
C GLU A 283 14.36 4.82 -1.03
N GLY A 284 14.53 4.00 -0.02
CA GLY A 284 13.42 3.30 0.63
C GLY A 284 13.06 1.94 0.06
N TYR A 285 13.88 1.38 -0.82
CA TYR A 285 13.65 0.05 -1.42
C TYR A 285 14.83 -0.91 -1.20
#